data_1de054be0c1898d0ecbc6f67e4582ba8
#
_entry.id   1de054be0c1898d0ecbc6f67e4582ba8
#
_cell.length_a   1.000
_cell.length_b   1.000
_cell.length_c   1.000
_cell.angle_alpha   90.00
_cell.angle_beta   90.00
_cell.angle_gamma   90.00
#
_symmetry.space_group_name_H-M   'P 1'
#
loop_
_entity.id
_entity.type
_entity.pdbx_description
1 polymer ?
#
loop_
_entity_poly.entity_id
_entity_poly.type
_entity_poly.pdbx_seq_one_letter_code
_entity_poly.pdbx_strand_id
1 'polypeptide(L)'
;MINKIRFVVFSFALTAFSGLSAQNDTTFIANGNPIIQYKYTADPGAMVHDGKVYIYAGHDECPPPKEHYLLNEWCVFSSPDMKTWTEHPVPLKAKDFSWAKGEAWASQVIERDGKFYWYVTVEHNTIPGKSIGVAVSDSPTGPFADARGSALVTNDMTTEYTKIRWDDIDPTVFIDDDGQAYLYWGNTQCYYARLKKNMIELDGPIIPV
;
A
#
# COMPACT_ATOMS: atom_id res chain seq x y z
N MET A 1 -39.58 -7.57 62.43
CA MET A 1 -38.35 -7.98 61.75
C MET A 1 -38.72 -8.19 60.29
N ILE A 2 -38.30 -7.23 59.42
CA ILE A 2 -38.62 -7.26 57.97
C ILE A 2 -37.34 -7.66 57.26
N ASN A 3 -37.30 -8.84 56.63
CA ASN A 3 -36.21 -9.34 55.83
C ASN A 3 -36.20 -8.62 54.47
N LYS A 4 -35.14 -7.87 54.19
CA LYS A 4 -34.88 -7.28 52.88
C LYS A 4 -34.19 -8.33 52.00
N ILE A 5 -34.88 -8.81 50.96
CA ILE A 5 -34.31 -9.64 49.91
C ILE A 5 -33.58 -8.70 48.95
N ARG A 6 -32.25 -8.87 48.80
CA ARG A 6 -31.44 -8.18 47.77
C ARG A 6 -31.44 -9.02 46.50
N PHE A 7 -32.02 -8.50 45.43
CA PHE A 7 -31.86 -9.05 44.08
C PHE A 7 -30.50 -8.57 43.52
N VAL A 8 -29.65 -9.53 43.21
CA VAL A 8 -28.41 -9.28 42.43
C VAL A 8 -28.77 -9.52 40.97
N VAL A 9 -28.78 -8.46 40.17
CA VAL A 9 -28.95 -8.55 38.72
C VAL A 9 -27.59 -8.78 38.11
N PHE A 10 -27.34 -9.97 37.56
CA PHE A 10 -26.18 -10.25 36.73
C PHE A 10 -26.49 -9.75 35.31
N SER A 11 -25.84 -8.66 34.89
CA SER A 11 -25.80 -8.24 33.48
C SER A 11 -24.79 -9.10 32.73
N PHE A 12 -25.27 -10.01 31.88
CA PHE A 12 -24.44 -10.67 30.88
C PHE A 12 -24.18 -9.68 29.73
N ALA A 13 -22.97 -9.19 29.64
CA ALA A 13 -22.52 -8.47 28.43
C ALA A 13 -22.28 -9.50 27.33
N LEU A 14 -23.17 -9.51 26.34
CA LEU A 14 -23.01 -10.30 25.12
C LEU A 14 -21.98 -9.59 24.23
N THR A 15 -20.72 -10.02 24.27
CA THR A 15 -19.71 -9.57 23.30
C THR A 15 -20.02 -10.26 21.97
N ALA A 16 -20.60 -9.51 21.03
CA ALA A 16 -20.72 -9.94 19.65
C ALA A 16 -19.30 -9.99 19.03
N PHE A 17 -18.74 -11.19 18.91
CA PHE A 17 -17.62 -11.45 18.03
C PHE A 17 -18.16 -11.34 16.60
N SER A 18 -17.93 -10.19 15.94
CA SER A 18 -18.01 -10.10 14.49
C SER A 18 -16.85 -10.94 13.94
N GLY A 19 -17.20 -12.13 13.42
CA GLY A 19 -16.25 -12.98 12.72
C GLY A 19 -15.75 -12.24 11.49
N LEU A 20 -14.55 -11.64 11.55
CA LEU A 20 -13.79 -11.34 10.34
C LEU A 20 -13.52 -12.70 9.68
N SER A 21 -14.11 -12.91 8.51
CA SER A 21 -13.70 -14.00 7.62
C SER A 21 -12.26 -13.71 7.22
N ALA A 22 -11.31 -14.37 7.86
CA ALA A 22 -9.91 -14.32 7.45
C ALA A 22 -9.84 -14.93 6.05
N GLN A 23 -9.50 -14.11 5.05
CA GLN A 23 -9.14 -14.61 3.73
C GLN A 23 -7.88 -15.46 3.90
N ASN A 24 -7.90 -16.70 3.41
CA ASN A 24 -6.76 -17.62 3.55
C ASN A 24 -5.76 -17.39 2.40
N ASP A 25 -4.49 -17.70 2.67
CA ASP A 25 -3.44 -17.79 1.66
C ASP A 25 -3.83 -18.80 0.58
N THR A 26 -3.56 -18.44 -0.69
CA THR A 26 -3.81 -19.32 -1.85
C THR A 26 -2.49 -19.61 -2.56
N THR A 27 -2.13 -20.89 -2.66
CA THR A 27 -0.89 -21.33 -3.32
C THR A 27 -1.16 -21.81 -4.74
N PHE A 28 -0.32 -21.40 -5.70
CA PHE A 28 -0.39 -21.80 -7.10
C PHE A 28 1.02 -21.99 -7.69
N ILE A 29 1.09 -22.69 -8.83
CA ILE A 29 2.34 -22.89 -9.58
C ILE A 29 2.31 -22.01 -10.82
N ALA A 30 3.33 -21.17 -11.00
CA ALA A 30 3.50 -20.36 -12.20
C ALA A 30 4.13 -21.22 -13.32
N ASN A 31 3.44 -21.31 -14.45
CA ASN A 31 3.86 -22.08 -15.63
C ASN A 31 4.39 -21.14 -16.76
N GLY A 32 5.17 -20.12 -16.38
CA GLY A 32 5.68 -19.10 -17.29
C GLY A 32 5.03 -17.72 -17.08
N ASN A 33 5.15 -16.85 -18.07
CA ASN A 33 4.56 -15.51 -18.02
C ASN A 33 3.19 -15.47 -18.73
N PRO A 34 2.23 -14.71 -18.21
CA PRO A 34 2.30 -13.99 -16.94
C PRO A 34 2.31 -14.94 -15.74
N ILE A 35 2.99 -14.57 -14.66
CA ILE A 35 3.04 -15.37 -13.42
C ILE A 35 1.64 -15.54 -12.85
N ILE A 36 0.85 -14.45 -12.79
CA ILE A 36 -0.53 -14.43 -12.29
C ILE A 36 -1.46 -14.47 -13.48
N GLN A 37 -2.28 -15.54 -13.61
CA GLN A 37 -3.11 -15.80 -14.79
C GLN A 37 -4.62 -15.74 -14.52
N TYR A 38 -5.04 -15.58 -13.27
CA TYR A 38 -6.44 -15.66 -12.85
C TYR A 38 -7.04 -14.32 -12.41
N LYS A 39 -6.23 -13.27 -12.38
CA LYS A 39 -6.67 -11.88 -12.13
C LYS A 39 -5.79 -10.89 -12.90
N TYR A 40 -6.31 -9.72 -13.16
CA TYR A 40 -5.53 -8.65 -13.77
C TYR A 40 -4.72 -7.93 -12.70
N THR A 41 -3.42 -7.85 -12.89
CA THR A 41 -2.49 -7.13 -12.02
C THR A 41 -1.66 -6.16 -12.85
N ALA A 42 -1.32 -5.01 -12.25
CA ALA A 42 -0.57 -3.95 -12.90
C ALA A 42 0.61 -3.49 -12.04
N ASP A 43 1.62 -2.94 -12.69
CA ASP A 43 2.74 -2.20 -12.10
C ASP A 43 3.41 -2.93 -10.93
N PRO A 44 3.97 -4.14 -11.15
CA PRO A 44 4.51 -4.95 -10.08
C PRO A 44 5.81 -4.35 -9.53
N GLY A 45 5.86 -4.08 -8.23
CA GLY A 45 7.08 -3.86 -7.47
C GLY A 45 7.58 -5.17 -6.87
N ALA A 46 8.88 -5.42 -6.91
CA ALA A 46 9.49 -6.63 -6.34
C ALA A 46 10.40 -6.30 -5.16
N MET A 47 10.40 -7.17 -4.16
CA MET A 47 11.31 -7.13 -3.01
C MET A 47 11.81 -8.53 -2.68
N VAL A 48 13.07 -8.63 -2.26
CA VAL A 48 13.63 -9.86 -1.70
C VAL A 48 13.82 -9.66 -0.20
N HIS A 49 13.25 -10.56 0.59
CA HIS A 49 13.40 -10.55 2.05
C HIS A 49 13.38 -11.98 2.58
N ASP A 50 14.30 -12.31 3.49
CA ASP A 50 14.46 -13.64 4.12
C ASP A 50 14.43 -14.81 3.12
N GLY A 51 15.14 -14.66 2.00
CA GLY A 51 15.27 -15.71 0.98
C GLY A 51 14.01 -15.95 0.14
N LYS A 52 13.01 -15.09 0.23
CA LYS A 52 11.79 -15.11 -0.60
C LYS A 52 11.71 -13.86 -1.49
N VAL A 53 11.12 -14.04 -2.65
CA VAL A 53 10.70 -12.94 -3.53
C VAL A 53 9.26 -12.57 -3.20
N TYR A 54 9.00 -11.28 -3.05
CA TYR A 54 7.66 -10.71 -2.89
C TYR A 54 7.35 -9.85 -4.10
N ILE A 55 6.11 -9.95 -4.61
CA ILE A 55 5.57 -9.09 -5.67
C ILE A 55 4.37 -8.35 -5.08
N TYR A 56 4.40 -7.03 -5.21
CA TYR A 56 3.33 -6.11 -4.84
C TYR A 56 2.77 -5.51 -6.12
N ALA A 57 1.48 -5.65 -6.37
CA ALA A 57 0.86 -5.22 -7.62
C ALA A 57 -0.52 -4.62 -7.39
N GLY A 58 -0.91 -3.66 -8.23
CA GLY A 58 -2.28 -3.19 -8.29
C GLY A 58 -3.22 -4.29 -8.77
N HIS A 59 -4.47 -4.31 -8.30
CA HIS A 59 -5.51 -5.23 -8.74
C HIS A 59 -6.52 -4.46 -9.58
N ASP A 60 -6.54 -4.70 -10.91
CA ASP A 60 -7.55 -4.11 -11.79
C ASP A 60 -8.80 -4.98 -11.79
N GLU A 61 -9.85 -4.48 -11.17
CA GLU A 61 -11.15 -5.15 -11.04
C GLU A 61 -12.13 -4.75 -12.15
N CYS A 62 -11.67 -4.00 -13.17
CA CYS A 62 -12.55 -3.50 -14.22
C CYS A 62 -13.04 -4.64 -15.13
N PRO A 63 -14.33 -5.00 -15.09
CA PRO A 63 -14.85 -6.06 -15.96
C PRO A 63 -14.99 -5.55 -17.41
N PRO A 64 -14.65 -6.38 -18.43
CA PRO A 64 -14.96 -6.06 -19.80
C PRO A 64 -16.47 -5.80 -19.99
N PRO A 65 -16.91 -4.90 -20.88
CA PRO A 65 -16.12 -4.16 -21.87
C PRO A 65 -15.70 -2.74 -21.44
N LYS A 66 -15.55 -2.44 -20.15
CA LYS A 66 -15.16 -1.10 -19.70
C LYS A 66 -13.73 -0.77 -20.14
N GLU A 67 -13.53 0.45 -20.60
CA GLU A 67 -12.25 0.94 -21.14
C GLU A 67 -11.52 1.85 -20.14
N HIS A 68 -11.61 1.54 -18.83
CA HIS A 68 -10.91 2.30 -17.80
C HIS A 68 -10.50 1.38 -16.65
N TYR A 69 -9.52 1.78 -15.90
CA TYR A 69 -9.03 1.06 -14.74
C TYR A 69 -10.00 1.16 -13.56
N LEU A 70 -10.10 0.10 -12.78
CA LEU A 70 -10.79 0.08 -11.49
C LEU A 70 -9.87 -0.57 -10.45
N LEU A 71 -9.02 0.24 -9.85
CA LEU A 71 -7.96 -0.17 -8.95
C LEU A 71 -8.32 0.28 -7.53
N ASN A 72 -8.80 -0.63 -6.70
CA ASN A 72 -9.22 -0.32 -5.33
C ASN A 72 -8.24 -0.81 -4.27
N GLU A 73 -7.39 -1.80 -4.62
CA GLU A 73 -6.55 -2.50 -3.67
C GLU A 73 -5.26 -2.99 -4.34
N TRP A 74 -4.31 -3.37 -3.51
CA TRP A 74 -3.07 -4.02 -3.94
C TRP A 74 -3.03 -5.46 -3.45
N CYS A 75 -2.43 -6.32 -4.27
CA CYS A 75 -2.18 -7.73 -3.98
C CYS A 75 -0.71 -7.93 -3.58
N VAL A 76 -0.46 -8.94 -2.74
CA VAL A 76 0.89 -9.43 -2.42
C VAL A 76 1.00 -10.90 -2.73
N PHE A 77 2.07 -11.25 -3.41
CA PHE A 77 2.44 -12.62 -3.72
C PHE A 77 3.85 -12.88 -3.20
N SER A 78 4.11 -14.07 -2.68
CA SER A 78 5.46 -14.45 -2.27
C SER A 78 5.87 -15.82 -2.83
N SER A 79 7.17 -15.99 -3.05
CA SER A 79 7.71 -17.25 -3.56
C SER A 79 9.11 -17.52 -3.00
N PRO A 80 9.40 -18.76 -2.57
CA PRO A 80 10.75 -19.17 -2.19
C PRO A 80 11.63 -19.58 -3.37
N ASP A 81 11.05 -19.84 -4.57
CA ASP A 81 11.70 -20.47 -5.72
C ASP A 81 11.34 -19.86 -7.07
N MET A 82 10.51 -18.80 -7.09
CA MET A 82 9.95 -18.13 -8.27
C MET A 82 9.09 -19.05 -9.17
N LYS A 83 8.66 -20.21 -8.66
CA LYS A 83 7.77 -21.17 -9.33
C LYS A 83 6.51 -21.40 -8.53
N THR A 84 6.66 -21.69 -7.24
CA THR A 84 5.55 -21.88 -6.31
C THR A 84 5.26 -20.55 -5.65
N TRP A 85 4.08 -20.00 -5.89
CA TRP A 85 3.67 -18.70 -5.39
C TRP A 85 2.52 -18.83 -4.40
N THR A 86 2.52 -17.98 -3.41
CA THR A 86 1.44 -17.83 -2.45
C THR A 86 0.85 -16.42 -2.60
N GLU A 87 -0.42 -16.32 -2.92
CA GLU A 87 -1.20 -15.08 -2.81
C GLU A 87 -1.65 -14.92 -1.36
N HIS A 88 -1.36 -13.77 -0.80
CA HIS A 88 -1.74 -13.40 0.56
C HIS A 88 -3.07 -12.63 0.59
N PRO A 89 -3.78 -12.57 1.73
CA PRO A 89 -4.93 -11.71 1.90
C PRO A 89 -4.61 -10.28 1.51
N VAL A 90 -5.58 -9.55 0.96
CA VAL A 90 -5.42 -8.15 0.55
C VAL A 90 -4.86 -7.33 1.71
N PRO A 91 -3.62 -6.81 1.58
CA PRO A 91 -2.93 -6.22 2.73
C PRO A 91 -3.17 -4.72 2.87
N LEU A 92 -3.66 -4.05 1.81
CA LEU A 92 -3.83 -2.61 1.74
C LEU A 92 -4.85 -2.25 0.63
N LYS A 93 -5.72 -1.30 0.93
CA LYS A 93 -6.68 -0.72 -0.02
C LYS A 93 -6.48 0.78 -0.13
N ALA A 94 -6.82 1.37 -1.27
CA ALA A 94 -6.75 2.83 -1.43
C ALA A 94 -7.60 3.58 -0.39
N LYS A 95 -8.72 3.01 0.04
CA LYS A 95 -9.61 3.59 1.07
C LYS A 95 -9.08 3.51 2.50
N ASP A 96 -8.00 2.75 2.76
CA ASP A 96 -7.35 2.72 4.06
C ASP A 96 -6.60 4.03 4.33
N PHE A 97 -6.35 4.81 3.28
CA PHE A 97 -5.91 6.20 3.37
C PHE A 97 -7.15 7.12 3.43
N SER A 98 -7.48 7.64 4.61
CA SER A 98 -8.68 8.46 4.83
C SER A 98 -8.76 9.73 3.97
N TRP A 99 -7.61 10.20 3.48
CA TRP A 99 -7.43 11.35 2.60
C TRP A 99 -7.45 10.99 1.10
N ALA A 100 -7.47 9.69 0.74
CA ALA A 100 -7.53 9.25 -0.64
C ALA A 100 -8.98 9.06 -1.11
N LYS A 101 -9.22 9.34 -2.38
CA LYS A 101 -10.49 9.10 -3.07
C LYS A 101 -10.58 7.68 -3.60
N GLY A 102 -9.43 7.09 -3.99
CA GLY A 102 -9.32 5.78 -4.61
C GLY A 102 -8.07 5.68 -5.48
N GLU A 103 -8.10 4.80 -6.47
CA GLU A 103 -7.05 4.64 -7.48
C GLU A 103 -5.76 4.03 -6.92
N ALA A 104 -5.77 2.73 -6.65
CA ALA A 104 -4.61 1.98 -6.16
C ALA A 104 -3.61 1.69 -7.30
N TRP A 105 -2.81 2.70 -7.71
CA TRP A 105 -1.89 2.63 -8.84
C TRP A 105 -0.51 2.12 -8.43
N ALA A 106 0.49 2.32 -9.30
CA ALA A 106 1.86 1.83 -9.11
C ALA A 106 2.43 2.12 -7.71
N SER A 107 3.22 1.20 -7.22
CA SER A 107 3.69 1.23 -5.83
C SER A 107 4.95 0.42 -5.63
N GLN A 108 5.67 0.67 -4.53
CA GLN A 108 6.85 -0.11 -4.14
C GLN A 108 6.93 -0.27 -2.62
N VAL A 109 7.36 -1.45 -2.19
CA VAL A 109 7.69 -1.73 -0.78
C VAL A 109 9.21 -1.78 -0.61
N ILE A 110 9.69 -1.25 0.51
CA ILE A 110 11.07 -1.38 0.95
C ILE A 110 11.10 -1.72 2.45
N GLU A 111 12.06 -2.53 2.85
CA GLU A 111 12.30 -2.83 4.27
C GLU A 111 13.34 -1.86 4.84
N ARG A 112 13.12 -1.42 6.08
CA ARG A 112 14.12 -0.75 6.91
C ARG A 112 13.86 -1.01 8.40
N ASP A 113 14.90 -1.45 9.08
CA ASP A 113 14.89 -1.66 10.54
C ASP A 113 13.76 -2.58 11.02
N GLY A 114 13.48 -3.66 10.25
CA GLY A 114 12.43 -4.64 10.54
C GLY A 114 11.00 -4.16 10.26
N LYS A 115 10.84 -3.03 9.59
CA LYS A 115 9.55 -2.52 9.14
C LYS A 115 9.50 -2.42 7.62
N PHE A 116 8.31 -2.63 7.06
CA PHE A 116 8.04 -2.57 5.63
C PHE A 116 7.26 -1.30 5.34
N TYR A 117 7.81 -0.44 4.48
CA TYR A 117 7.22 0.82 4.06
C TYR A 117 6.74 0.69 2.63
N TRP A 118 5.44 0.86 2.42
CA TRP A 118 4.80 0.75 1.11
C TRP A 118 4.40 2.13 0.60
N TYR A 119 5.12 2.60 -0.40
CA TYR A 119 4.83 3.86 -1.10
C TYR A 119 3.88 3.57 -2.24
N VAL A 120 2.78 4.29 -2.29
CA VAL A 120 1.67 4.03 -3.20
C VAL A 120 1.22 5.30 -3.91
N THR A 121 0.74 5.15 -5.13
CA THR A 121 0.04 6.21 -5.85
C THR A 121 -1.46 6.07 -5.62
N VAL A 122 -2.13 7.16 -5.22
CA VAL A 122 -3.59 7.26 -5.07
C VAL A 122 -4.09 8.61 -5.57
N GLU A 123 -5.40 8.73 -5.85
CA GLU A 123 -6.03 10.02 -6.08
C GLU A 123 -6.42 10.67 -4.76
N HIS A 124 -6.03 11.95 -4.57
CA HIS A 124 -6.36 12.70 -3.36
C HIS A 124 -7.84 13.14 -3.38
N ASN A 125 -8.50 13.14 -2.21
CA ASN A 125 -9.95 13.44 -2.13
C ASN A 125 -10.29 14.94 -2.24
N THR A 126 -9.35 15.83 -1.92
CA THR A 126 -9.57 17.30 -1.93
C THR A 126 -8.56 18.06 -2.78
N ILE A 127 -7.30 17.64 -2.86
CA ILE A 127 -6.27 18.25 -3.70
C ILE A 127 -6.35 17.60 -5.09
N PRO A 128 -6.61 18.35 -6.17
CA PRO A 128 -6.74 17.77 -7.50
C PRO A 128 -5.44 17.11 -7.98
N GLY A 129 -5.51 15.84 -8.33
CA GLY A 129 -4.39 15.10 -8.91
C GLY A 129 -3.99 13.87 -8.10
N LYS A 130 -2.97 13.18 -8.62
CA LYS A 130 -2.38 12.02 -7.94
C LYS A 130 -1.49 12.48 -6.79
N SER A 131 -1.31 11.59 -5.85
CA SER A 131 -0.54 11.83 -4.63
C SER A 131 0.14 10.54 -4.19
N ILE A 132 1.24 10.68 -3.48
CA ILE A 132 1.97 9.53 -2.95
C ILE A 132 1.67 9.41 -1.46
N GLY A 133 1.19 8.23 -1.07
CA GLY A 133 1.03 7.81 0.31
C GLY A 133 2.14 6.89 0.76
N VAL A 134 2.25 6.69 2.07
CA VAL A 134 3.11 5.66 2.65
C VAL A 134 2.35 4.92 3.73
N ALA A 135 2.30 3.59 3.61
CA ALA A 135 1.79 2.68 4.61
C ALA A 135 2.93 1.90 5.26
N VAL A 136 2.73 1.40 6.47
CA VAL A 136 3.73 0.66 7.24
C VAL A 136 3.15 -0.63 7.79
N SER A 137 4.00 -1.67 7.84
CA SER A 137 3.69 -2.96 8.46
C SER A 137 4.94 -3.54 9.15
N ASP A 138 4.72 -4.44 10.11
CA ASP A 138 5.77 -5.28 10.72
C ASP A 138 5.98 -6.61 9.93
N SER A 139 5.22 -6.81 8.85
CA SER A 139 5.30 -8.00 7.99
C SER A 139 5.32 -7.61 6.51
N PRO A 140 6.10 -8.31 5.66
CA PRO A 140 6.11 -8.05 4.22
C PRO A 140 4.75 -8.34 3.54
N THR A 141 3.88 -9.11 4.18
CA THR A 141 2.56 -9.47 3.67
C THR A 141 1.42 -8.68 4.33
N GLY A 142 1.75 -7.72 5.18
CA GLY A 142 0.78 -6.88 5.88
C GLY A 142 0.22 -7.51 7.17
N PRO A 143 -0.92 -6.98 7.68
CA PRO A 143 -1.63 -5.82 7.12
C PRO A 143 -0.81 -4.54 7.20
N PHE A 144 -1.00 -3.67 6.20
CA PHE A 144 -0.39 -2.34 6.18
C PHE A 144 -1.40 -1.29 6.67
N ALA A 145 -0.89 -0.23 7.28
CA ALA A 145 -1.70 0.90 7.73
C ALA A 145 -1.09 2.22 7.25
N ASP A 146 -1.93 3.22 6.96
CA ASP A 146 -1.48 4.57 6.65
C ASP A 146 -0.56 5.07 7.77
N ALA A 147 0.70 5.38 7.42
CA ALA A 147 1.72 5.76 8.39
C ALA A 147 1.64 7.22 8.83
N ARG A 148 0.85 8.06 8.12
CA ARG A 148 0.85 9.52 8.31
C ARG A 148 -0.54 10.11 8.61
N GLY A 149 -1.61 9.49 8.11
CA GLY A 149 -2.94 10.10 8.06
C GLY A 149 -3.06 11.24 7.02
N SER A 150 -2.05 11.40 6.16
CA SER A 150 -2.00 12.41 5.07
C SER A 150 -1.03 11.96 3.98
N ALA A 151 -1.16 12.52 2.77
CA ALA A 151 -0.21 12.27 1.69
C ALA A 151 1.22 12.69 2.07
N LEU A 152 2.21 11.95 1.55
CA LEU A 152 3.63 12.32 1.62
C LEU A 152 3.98 13.36 0.56
N VAL A 153 3.46 13.17 -0.66
CA VAL A 153 3.55 14.10 -1.77
C VAL A 153 2.16 14.33 -2.33
N THR A 154 1.81 15.59 -2.61
CA THR A 154 0.58 16.00 -3.26
C THR A 154 0.87 16.75 -4.55
N ASN A 155 -0.02 16.69 -5.54
CA ASN A 155 0.22 17.28 -6.85
C ASN A 155 0.45 18.80 -6.82
N ASP A 156 -0.09 19.53 -5.84
CA ASP A 156 0.18 20.96 -5.68
C ASP A 156 1.62 21.29 -5.25
N MET A 157 2.37 20.32 -4.73
CA MET A 157 3.79 20.50 -4.36
C MET A 157 4.72 20.56 -5.58
N THR A 158 4.28 20.08 -6.75
CA THR A 158 5.08 19.98 -7.99
C THR A 158 4.59 20.90 -9.11
N THR A 159 3.53 21.69 -8.87
CA THR A 159 2.89 22.54 -9.87
C THR A 159 3.76 23.66 -10.45
N GLU A 160 4.91 23.97 -9.88
CA GLU A 160 5.87 24.89 -10.49
C GLU A 160 6.59 24.25 -11.69
N TYR A 161 6.71 22.92 -11.70
CA TYR A 161 7.40 22.16 -12.74
C TYR A 161 6.43 21.67 -13.83
N THR A 162 5.25 21.19 -13.45
CA THR A 162 4.22 20.72 -14.38
C THR A 162 2.80 21.03 -13.89
N LYS A 163 1.84 21.10 -14.82
CA LYS A 163 0.42 21.26 -14.51
C LYS A 163 -0.37 19.96 -14.70
N ILE A 164 0.32 18.86 -14.91
CA ILE A 164 -0.29 17.55 -15.16
C ILE A 164 -0.73 16.94 -13.83
N ARG A 165 -2.01 16.57 -13.75
CA ARG A 165 -2.61 16.04 -12.50
C ARG A 165 -2.23 14.60 -12.18
N TRP A 166 -1.64 13.87 -13.14
CA TRP A 166 -1.15 12.50 -12.95
C TRP A 166 0.37 12.44 -13.02
N ASP A 167 1.05 13.51 -12.64
CA ASP A 167 2.50 13.57 -12.68
C ASP A 167 3.14 12.96 -11.42
N ASP A 168 2.49 13.09 -10.27
CA ASP A 168 2.97 12.55 -8.98
C ASP A 168 2.53 11.09 -8.80
N ILE A 169 3.13 10.19 -9.61
CA ILE A 169 2.87 8.75 -9.66
C ILE A 169 4.17 7.96 -9.63
N ASP A 170 4.08 6.65 -9.60
CA ASP A 170 5.16 5.67 -9.77
C ASP A 170 6.29 5.84 -8.74
N PRO A 171 5.99 5.84 -7.44
CA PRO A 171 7.01 6.01 -6.42
C PRO A 171 7.97 4.82 -6.38
N THR A 172 9.27 5.13 -6.31
CA THR A 172 10.31 4.15 -6.01
C THR A 172 11.24 4.69 -4.93
N VAL A 173 11.71 3.81 -4.05
CA VAL A 173 12.57 4.19 -2.93
C VAL A 173 13.87 3.41 -2.98
N PHE A 174 14.95 4.12 -2.77
CA PHE A 174 16.30 3.60 -2.69
C PHE A 174 16.93 4.04 -1.37
N ILE A 175 17.61 3.13 -0.69
CA ILE A 175 18.44 3.41 0.49
C ILE A 175 19.89 3.25 0.07
N ASP A 176 20.65 4.33 0.15
CA ASP A 176 22.06 4.36 -0.22
C ASP A 176 22.95 3.70 0.85
N ASP A 177 24.20 3.41 0.52
CA ASP A 177 25.17 2.75 1.39
C ASP A 177 25.44 3.53 2.71
N ASP A 178 25.25 4.84 2.69
CA ASP A 178 25.34 5.70 3.89
C ASP A 178 24.05 5.68 4.76
N GLY A 179 23.03 4.93 4.33
CA GLY A 179 21.74 4.81 4.98
C GLY A 179 20.76 5.95 4.69
N GLN A 180 21.12 6.88 3.79
CA GLN A 180 20.18 7.90 3.32
C GLN A 180 19.16 7.29 2.37
N ALA A 181 17.87 7.45 2.66
CA ALA A 181 16.79 7.04 1.78
C ALA A 181 16.35 8.18 0.86
N TYR A 182 16.03 7.82 -0.37
CA TYR A 182 15.55 8.72 -1.42
C TYR A 182 14.26 8.18 -2.00
N LEU A 183 13.27 9.05 -2.15
CA LEU A 183 12.05 8.79 -2.91
C LEU A 183 12.21 9.41 -4.30
N TYR A 184 12.02 8.60 -5.33
CA TYR A 184 11.91 9.01 -6.74
C TYR A 184 10.47 8.79 -7.19
N TRP A 185 9.96 9.68 -8.04
CA TRP A 185 8.63 9.54 -8.63
C TRP A 185 8.48 10.42 -9.86
N GLY A 186 7.36 10.29 -10.58
CA GLY A 186 6.99 11.17 -11.67
C GLY A 186 6.69 10.44 -12.97
N ASN A 187 5.98 11.10 -13.86
CA ASN A 187 5.61 10.59 -15.18
C ASN A 187 6.29 11.41 -16.30
N THR A 188 5.85 12.66 -16.50
CA THR A 188 6.43 13.53 -17.53
C THR A 188 7.66 14.26 -17.03
N GLN A 189 7.71 14.51 -15.75
CA GLN A 189 8.87 15.05 -15.05
C GLN A 189 9.26 14.07 -13.94
N CYS A 190 10.52 13.65 -13.91
CA CYS A 190 11.05 12.87 -12.81
C CYS A 190 11.44 13.80 -11.67
N TYR A 191 11.12 13.38 -10.45
CA TYR A 191 11.48 14.08 -9.21
C TYR A 191 12.20 13.14 -8.26
N TYR A 192 12.97 13.72 -7.35
CA TYR A 192 13.39 13.03 -6.15
C TYR A 192 13.37 13.93 -4.93
N ALA A 193 13.29 13.32 -3.77
CA ALA A 193 13.50 13.96 -2.48
C ALA A 193 14.20 12.99 -1.52
N ARG A 194 14.94 13.54 -0.58
CA ARG A 194 15.46 12.75 0.54
C ARG A 194 14.32 12.41 1.49
N LEU A 195 14.38 11.24 2.10
CA LEU A 195 13.49 10.84 3.18
C LEU A 195 14.21 11.00 4.53
N LYS A 196 13.48 11.40 5.55
CA LYS A 196 13.97 11.33 6.93
C LYS A 196 14.16 9.86 7.34
N LYS A 197 14.92 9.62 8.41
CA LYS A 197 15.18 8.27 8.92
C LYS A 197 13.90 7.49 9.27
N ASN A 198 12.81 8.19 9.58
CA ASN A 198 11.51 7.57 9.87
C ASN A 198 10.79 7.04 8.62
N MET A 199 11.31 7.27 7.42
CA MET A 199 10.79 6.81 6.13
C MET A 199 9.41 7.37 5.73
N ILE A 200 8.83 8.24 6.51
CA ILE A 200 7.46 8.76 6.29
C ILE A 200 7.40 10.28 6.12
N GLU A 201 8.54 10.96 6.05
CA GLU A 201 8.63 12.41 5.85
C GLU A 201 9.75 12.74 4.87
N LEU A 202 9.54 13.79 4.07
CA LEU A 202 10.60 14.36 3.25
C LEU A 202 11.64 15.09 4.12
N ASP A 203 12.91 15.00 3.72
CA ASP A 203 14.04 15.68 4.33
C ASP A 203 14.64 16.69 3.34
N GLY A 204 13.99 17.82 3.18
CA GLY A 204 14.39 18.89 2.27
C GLY A 204 13.45 19.06 1.06
N PRO A 205 13.92 19.78 0.03
CA PRO A 205 13.09 20.13 -1.12
C PRO A 205 12.87 18.95 -2.07
N ILE A 206 11.83 19.07 -2.90
CA ILE A 206 11.62 18.25 -4.10
C ILE A 206 12.54 18.77 -5.19
N ILE A 207 13.29 17.89 -5.84
CA ILE A 207 14.25 18.22 -6.87
C ILE A 207 13.80 17.59 -8.19
N PRO A 208 13.55 18.38 -9.25
CA PRO A 208 13.35 17.85 -10.60
C PRO A 208 14.67 17.32 -11.17
N VAL A 209 14.59 16.18 -11.88
CA VAL A 209 15.74 15.52 -12.51
C VAL A 209 15.86 15.93 -13.98
#